data_dea18dac4d5ce01ef41d7cf4a3b087f6
#
_entry.id   dea18dac4d5ce01ef41d7cf4a3b087f6
#
_cell.length_a   1.000
_cell.length_b   1.000
_cell.length_c   1.000
_cell.angle_alpha   90.00
_cell.angle_beta   90.00
_cell.angle_gamma   90.00
#
_symmetry.space_group_name_H-M   'P 1'
#
loop_
_entity.id
_entity.type
_entity.pdbx_description
1 polymer ?
#
loop_
_entity_poly.entity_id
_entity_poly.type
_entity_poly.pdbx_seq_one_letter_code
_entity_poly.pdbx_strand_id
1 'polypeptide(L)'
;MLDNLFVNIGNWIVNLIVGWGGSPALGLWIERIVAAVAILLFLIVNVIILVYLERKISGFIQERLGPNRMGPFGLFQLFMDILKLVSKNTVTPDAADKFLYNLVPIVVFIPTMFIFSFMPLGEGMTVYDSPVSLILYFAATGLTTLILLLSGWAANNKYNLIGGMRAAAQ
;
A
#
# COMPACT_ATOMS: atom_id res chain seq x y z
N MET A 1 -24.09 12.87 -10.03
CA MET A 1 -23.52 12.64 -11.38
C MET A 1 -22.17 11.92 -11.32
N LEU A 2 -21.35 12.17 -10.30
CA LEU A 2 -20.07 11.45 -10.08
C LEU A 2 -20.28 10.09 -9.38
N ASP A 3 -21.35 9.91 -8.63
CA ASP A 3 -21.62 8.76 -7.78
C ASP A 3 -21.74 7.43 -8.55
N ASN A 4 -22.15 7.49 -9.82
CA ASN A 4 -22.27 6.30 -10.67
C ASN A 4 -21.11 6.14 -11.67
N LEU A 5 -20.10 7.01 -11.65
CA LEU A 5 -19.05 6.99 -12.66
C LEU A 5 -18.20 5.71 -12.56
N PHE A 6 -17.85 5.30 -11.36
CA PHE A 6 -17.07 4.10 -11.12
C PHE A 6 -17.88 2.82 -11.43
N VAL A 7 -19.16 2.79 -11.05
CA VAL A 7 -20.08 1.69 -11.38
C VAL A 7 -20.27 1.59 -12.89
N ASN A 8 -20.41 2.71 -13.59
CA ASN A 8 -20.54 2.73 -15.03
C ASN A 8 -19.27 2.28 -15.75
N ILE A 9 -18.09 2.65 -15.24
CA ILE A 9 -16.80 2.17 -15.77
C ILE A 9 -16.67 0.66 -15.55
N GLY A 10 -17.03 0.16 -14.35
CA GLY A 10 -17.02 -1.26 -14.05
C GLY A 10 -17.92 -2.05 -15.01
N ASN A 11 -19.17 -1.64 -15.14
CA ASN A 11 -20.12 -2.27 -16.06
C ASN A 11 -19.67 -2.20 -17.52
N TRP A 12 -19.03 -1.12 -17.93
CA TRP A 12 -18.49 -0.96 -19.27
C TRP A 12 -17.35 -1.97 -19.52
N ILE A 13 -16.44 -2.15 -18.59
CA ILE A 13 -15.35 -3.14 -18.65
C ILE A 13 -15.92 -4.55 -18.77
N VAL A 14 -16.88 -4.92 -17.91
CA VAL A 14 -17.52 -6.24 -17.95
C VAL A 14 -18.21 -6.49 -19.31
N ASN A 15 -18.98 -5.52 -19.79
CA ASN A 15 -19.67 -5.61 -21.08
C ASN A 15 -18.71 -5.74 -22.28
N LEU A 16 -17.57 -5.06 -22.24
CA LEU A 16 -16.52 -5.15 -23.25
C LEU A 16 -15.94 -6.58 -23.34
N ILE A 17 -15.65 -7.18 -22.17
CA ILE A 17 -15.06 -8.53 -22.08
C ILE A 17 -16.07 -9.58 -22.51
N VAL A 18 -17.33 -9.45 -22.09
CA VAL A 18 -18.41 -10.34 -22.52
C VAL A 18 -18.67 -10.21 -24.02
N GLY A 19 -18.61 -8.99 -24.56
CA GLY A 19 -18.76 -8.73 -26.00
C GLY A 19 -17.64 -9.36 -26.86
N TRP A 20 -16.45 -9.59 -26.29
CA TRP A 20 -15.34 -10.29 -26.95
C TRP A 20 -15.38 -11.81 -26.75
N GLY A 21 -16.48 -12.38 -26.21
CA GLY A 21 -16.65 -13.81 -26.00
C GLY A 21 -16.07 -14.35 -24.69
N GLY A 22 -15.69 -13.47 -23.75
CA GLY A 22 -15.26 -13.83 -22.41
C GLY A 22 -16.45 -14.27 -21.55
N SER A 23 -16.20 -15.15 -20.57
CA SER A 23 -17.23 -15.51 -19.60
C SER A 23 -17.54 -14.32 -18.69
N PRO A 24 -18.80 -14.15 -18.21
CA PRO A 24 -19.16 -13.09 -17.28
C PRO A 24 -18.31 -13.11 -15.99
N ALA A 25 -17.90 -14.30 -15.55
CA ALA A 25 -17.01 -14.46 -14.39
C ALA A 25 -15.63 -13.82 -14.62
N LEU A 26 -15.05 -13.97 -15.82
CA LEU A 26 -13.79 -13.31 -16.17
C LEU A 26 -13.93 -11.79 -16.18
N GLY A 27 -15.05 -11.26 -16.68
CA GLY A 27 -15.36 -9.84 -16.65
C GLY A 27 -15.33 -9.28 -15.22
N LEU A 28 -15.99 -9.95 -14.29
CA LEU A 28 -16.02 -9.57 -12.87
C LEU A 28 -14.64 -9.62 -12.19
N TRP A 29 -13.82 -10.62 -12.50
CA TRP A 29 -12.46 -10.70 -11.95
C TRP A 29 -11.57 -9.55 -12.44
N ILE A 30 -11.65 -9.23 -13.73
CA ILE A 30 -10.87 -8.13 -14.31
C ILE A 30 -11.34 -6.79 -13.76
N GLU A 31 -12.64 -6.57 -13.61
CA GLU A 31 -13.19 -5.37 -12.94
C GLU A 31 -12.60 -5.19 -11.54
N ARG A 32 -12.61 -6.25 -10.71
CA ARG A 32 -12.05 -6.20 -9.35
C ARG A 32 -10.56 -5.92 -9.33
N ILE A 33 -9.81 -6.50 -10.26
CA ILE A 33 -8.37 -6.23 -10.39
C ILE A 33 -8.14 -4.77 -10.77
N VAL A 34 -8.89 -4.24 -11.73
CA VAL A 34 -8.80 -2.82 -12.13
C VAL A 34 -9.16 -1.89 -10.97
N ALA A 35 -10.22 -2.19 -10.23
CA ALA A 35 -10.61 -1.43 -9.05
C ALA A 35 -9.50 -1.45 -7.97
N ALA A 36 -8.91 -2.61 -7.70
CA ALA A 36 -7.80 -2.74 -6.76
C ALA A 36 -6.57 -1.93 -7.20
N VAL A 37 -6.22 -1.95 -8.49
CA VAL A 37 -5.12 -1.16 -9.06
C VAL A 37 -5.43 0.34 -8.97
N ALA A 38 -6.66 0.76 -9.23
CA ALA A 38 -7.06 2.16 -9.12
C ALA A 38 -6.92 2.68 -7.67
N ILE A 39 -7.35 1.88 -6.68
CA ILE A 39 -7.16 2.21 -5.25
C ILE A 39 -5.67 2.30 -4.91
N LEU A 40 -4.86 1.35 -5.38
CA LEU A 40 -3.40 1.38 -5.19
C LEU A 40 -2.78 2.67 -5.73
N LEU A 41 -3.12 3.06 -6.95
CA LEU A 41 -2.63 4.31 -7.56
C LEU A 41 -3.08 5.53 -6.76
N PHE A 42 -4.33 5.56 -6.30
CA PHE A 42 -4.84 6.63 -5.44
C PHE A 42 -4.03 6.73 -4.14
N LEU A 43 -3.73 5.60 -3.49
CA LEU A 43 -2.92 5.57 -2.27
C LEU A 43 -1.48 6.04 -2.52
N ILE A 44 -0.85 5.62 -3.61
CA ILE A 44 0.51 6.05 -3.99
C ILE A 44 0.55 7.57 -4.17
N VAL A 45 -0.42 8.15 -4.89
CA VAL A 45 -0.50 9.61 -5.09
C VAL A 45 -0.67 10.33 -3.75
N ASN A 46 -1.55 9.84 -2.88
CA ASN A 46 -1.74 10.41 -1.54
C ASN A 46 -0.45 10.35 -0.70
N VAL A 47 0.27 9.22 -0.70
CA VAL A 47 1.55 9.08 0.01
C VAL A 47 2.57 10.10 -0.50
N ILE A 48 2.68 10.29 -1.82
CA ILE A 48 3.59 11.29 -2.40
C ILE A 48 3.25 12.70 -1.89
N ILE A 49 1.97 13.05 -1.89
CA ILE A 49 1.50 14.37 -1.39
C ILE A 49 1.80 14.53 0.10
N LEU A 50 1.46 13.53 0.91
CA LEU A 50 1.62 13.57 2.36
C LEU A 50 3.10 13.66 2.77
N VAL A 51 3.98 12.89 2.16
CA VAL A 51 5.43 12.95 2.43
C VAL A 51 6.03 14.28 2.01
N TYR A 52 5.55 14.87 0.90
CA TYR A 52 5.97 16.21 0.50
C TYR A 52 5.55 17.25 1.54
N LEU A 53 4.29 17.22 1.98
CA LEU A 53 3.76 18.12 2.99
C LEU A 53 4.50 17.96 4.33
N GLU A 54 4.72 16.74 4.79
CA GLU A 54 5.47 16.44 6.01
C GLU A 54 6.85 17.11 5.99
N ARG A 55 7.63 16.90 4.92
CA ARG A 55 8.96 17.50 4.79
C ARG A 55 8.93 19.02 4.68
N LYS A 56 7.92 19.58 4.02
CA LYS A 56 7.78 21.03 3.85
C LYS A 56 7.36 21.70 5.16
N ILE A 57 6.37 21.16 5.84
CA ILE A 57 5.86 21.67 7.12
C ILE A 57 6.95 21.54 8.20
N SER A 58 7.63 20.39 8.28
CA SER A 58 8.74 20.21 9.22
C SER A 58 9.88 21.20 8.95
N GLY A 59 10.14 21.53 7.68
CA GLY A 59 11.09 22.56 7.31
C GLY A 59 10.69 23.94 7.86
N PHE A 60 9.44 24.34 7.69
CA PHE A 60 8.94 25.62 8.21
C PHE A 60 8.99 25.70 9.74
N ILE A 61 8.60 24.63 10.45
CA ILE A 61 8.67 24.59 11.90
C ILE A 61 10.10 24.70 12.42
N GLN A 62 11.07 24.16 11.67
CA GLN A 62 12.50 24.19 12.01
C GLN A 62 13.23 25.41 11.44
N GLU A 63 12.50 26.42 10.95
CA GLU A 63 13.06 27.65 10.32
C GLU A 63 14.08 27.36 9.20
N ARG A 64 13.90 26.25 8.46
CA ARG A 64 14.74 25.87 7.32
C ARG A 64 13.93 25.72 6.05
N LEU A 65 14.59 25.91 4.91
CA LEU A 65 14.00 25.61 3.61
C LEU A 65 13.84 24.09 3.47
N GLY A 66 12.60 23.63 3.35
CA GLY A 66 12.31 22.25 2.98
C GLY A 66 12.79 21.93 1.55
N PRO A 67 12.38 20.80 0.94
CA PRO A 67 12.75 20.46 -0.43
C PRO A 67 12.48 21.62 -1.39
N ASN A 68 13.51 22.08 -2.12
CA ASN A 68 13.39 23.25 -3.01
C ASN A 68 14.23 23.16 -4.29
N ARG A 69 15.14 22.15 -4.43
CA ARG A 69 16.11 22.11 -5.52
C ARG A 69 15.64 21.44 -6.80
N MET A 70 14.72 20.46 -6.70
CA MET A 70 14.27 19.67 -7.84
C MET A 70 12.85 20.07 -8.26
N GLY A 71 12.75 20.80 -9.37
CA GLY A 71 11.49 21.31 -9.92
C GLY A 71 10.89 22.48 -9.13
N PRO A 72 9.72 22.99 -9.53
CA PRO A 72 9.06 24.08 -8.84
C PRO A 72 8.73 23.65 -7.40
N PHE A 73 9.25 24.44 -6.44
CA PHE A 73 9.07 24.21 -4.99
C PHE A 73 9.57 22.85 -4.44
N GLY A 74 10.36 22.08 -5.22
CA GLY A 74 10.89 20.79 -4.81
C GLY A 74 9.92 19.61 -4.98
N LEU A 75 8.89 19.72 -5.81
CA LEU A 75 7.90 18.68 -6.04
C LEU A 75 8.50 17.37 -6.58
N PHE A 76 9.50 17.47 -7.47
CA PHE A 76 10.12 16.29 -8.08
C PHE A 76 11.14 15.60 -7.17
N GLN A 77 11.43 16.14 -6.00
CA GLN A 77 12.39 15.55 -5.06
C GLN A 77 11.98 14.13 -4.63
N LEU A 78 10.70 13.90 -4.42
CA LEU A 78 10.17 12.59 -4.03
C LEU A 78 10.37 11.52 -5.10
N PHE A 79 10.17 11.88 -6.38
CA PHE A 79 10.43 10.94 -7.48
C PHE A 79 11.90 10.54 -7.55
N MET A 80 12.80 11.49 -7.33
CA MET A 80 14.23 11.21 -7.28
C MET A 80 14.62 10.36 -6.07
N ASP A 81 13.96 10.57 -4.92
CA ASP A 81 14.16 9.73 -3.74
C ASP A 81 13.72 8.29 -3.99
N ILE A 82 12.58 8.08 -4.67
CA ILE A 82 12.10 6.75 -5.07
C ILE A 82 13.09 6.08 -6.02
N LEU A 83 13.53 6.77 -7.07
CA LEU A 83 14.51 6.25 -8.01
C LEU A 83 15.83 5.87 -7.32
N LYS A 84 16.29 6.71 -6.40
CA LYS A 84 17.47 6.42 -5.58
C LYS A 84 17.30 5.16 -4.74
N LEU A 85 16.12 4.97 -4.10
CA LEU A 85 15.86 3.78 -3.29
C LEU A 85 15.81 2.51 -4.14
N VAL A 86 15.21 2.57 -5.33
CA VAL A 86 15.16 1.44 -6.25
C VAL A 86 16.54 1.06 -6.80
N SER A 87 17.43 2.06 -7.00
CA SER A 87 18.78 1.82 -7.51
C SER A 87 19.79 1.37 -6.45
N LYS A 88 19.43 1.42 -5.16
CA LYS A 88 20.31 0.96 -4.07
C LYS A 88 20.37 -0.56 -3.99
N ASN A 89 21.58 -1.08 -3.74
CA ASN A 89 21.76 -2.49 -3.43
C ASN A 89 21.19 -2.82 -2.03
N THR A 90 20.50 -3.94 -1.95
CA THR A 90 20.01 -4.49 -0.67
C THR A 90 21.14 -5.15 0.08
N VAL A 91 21.32 -4.79 1.35
CA VAL A 91 22.30 -5.40 2.25
C VAL A 91 21.57 -6.26 3.26
N THR A 92 21.83 -7.57 3.25
CA THR A 92 21.30 -8.50 4.25
C THR A 92 22.41 -8.81 5.26
N PRO A 93 22.16 -8.72 6.58
CA PRO A 93 23.14 -9.14 7.58
C PRO A 93 23.49 -10.63 7.45
N ASP A 94 24.75 -10.97 7.66
CA ASP A 94 25.21 -12.38 7.50
C ASP A 94 24.57 -13.34 8.50
N ALA A 95 24.25 -12.85 9.70
CA ALA A 95 23.59 -13.62 10.75
C ALA A 95 22.07 -13.75 10.58
N ALA A 96 21.46 -13.00 9.64
CA ALA A 96 20.03 -13.04 9.42
C ALA A 96 19.59 -14.28 8.64
N ASP A 97 18.37 -14.76 8.91
CA ASP A 97 17.71 -15.74 8.04
C ASP A 97 17.35 -15.07 6.72
N LYS A 98 18.17 -15.30 5.68
CA LYS A 98 18.06 -14.63 4.38
C LYS A 98 16.70 -14.84 3.72
N PHE A 99 16.10 -16.02 3.88
CA PHE A 99 14.81 -16.32 3.30
C PHE A 99 13.69 -15.50 3.99
N LEU A 100 13.60 -15.56 5.31
CA LEU A 100 12.59 -14.81 6.05
C LEU A 100 12.82 -13.30 5.95
N TYR A 101 14.07 -12.86 6.00
CA TYR A 101 14.42 -11.44 5.91
C TYR A 101 13.93 -10.78 4.61
N ASN A 102 14.06 -11.50 3.48
CA ASN A 102 13.58 -11.00 2.19
C ASN A 102 12.07 -11.22 1.97
N LEU A 103 11.49 -12.24 2.59
CA LEU A 103 10.07 -12.58 2.42
C LEU A 103 9.16 -11.65 3.24
N VAL A 104 9.55 -11.30 4.46
CA VAL A 104 8.71 -10.50 5.37
C VAL A 104 8.24 -9.16 4.79
N PRO A 105 9.10 -8.33 4.16
CA PRO A 105 8.65 -7.10 3.54
C PRO A 105 7.58 -7.29 2.46
N ILE A 106 7.63 -8.41 1.74
CA ILE A 106 6.63 -8.75 0.71
C ILE A 106 5.32 -9.15 1.39
N VAL A 107 5.40 -10.02 2.39
CA VAL A 107 4.22 -10.58 3.07
C VAL A 107 3.46 -9.50 3.86
N VAL A 108 4.12 -8.46 4.37
CA VAL A 108 3.43 -7.36 5.09
C VAL A 108 2.49 -6.56 4.18
N PHE A 109 2.76 -6.54 2.88
CA PHE A 109 1.86 -5.87 1.92
C PHE A 109 0.54 -6.60 1.72
N ILE A 110 0.51 -7.93 1.87
CA ILE A 110 -0.68 -8.76 1.61
C ILE A 110 -1.85 -8.34 2.51
N PRO A 111 -1.77 -8.38 3.86
CA PRO A 111 -2.87 -7.98 4.71
C PRO A 111 -3.20 -6.49 4.57
N THR A 112 -2.21 -5.64 4.32
CA THR A 112 -2.44 -4.21 4.10
C THR A 112 -3.30 -3.97 2.86
N MET A 113 -2.97 -4.60 1.73
CA MET A 113 -3.78 -4.50 0.51
C MET A 113 -5.16 -5.13 0.68
N PHE A 114 -5.24 -6.23 1.41
CA PHE A 114 -6.49 -6.90 1.72
C PHE A 114 -7.46 -6.01 2.51
N ILE A 115 -6.96 -5.25 3.49
CA ILE A 115 -7.74 -4.28 4.26
C ILE A 115 -8.37 -3.23 3.35
N PHE A 116 -7.61 -2.68 2.41
CA PHE A 116 -8.14 -1.66 1.49
C PHE A 116 -9.23 -2.19 0.54
N SER A 117 -9.27 -3.50 0.29
CA SER A 117 -10.31 -4.11 -0.54
C SER A 117 -11.70 -4.05 0.11
N PHE A 118 -11.78 -3.97 1.44
CA PHE A 118 -13.04 -3.88 2.19
C PHE A 118 -13.39 -2.46 2.61
N MET A 119 -12.49 -1.50 2.43
CA MET A 119 -12.70 -0.13 2.86
C MET A 119 -13.56 0.62 1.84
N PRO A 120 -14.75 1.12 2.22
CA PRO A 120 -15.54 1.93 1.32
C PRO A 120 -14.91 3.32 1.19
N LEU A 121 -14.35 3.62 0.03
CA LEU A 121 -13.79 4.94 -0.27
C LEU A 121 -14.87 5.93 -0.76
N GLY A 122 -16.03 5.43 -1.14
CA GLY A 122 -17.18 6.21 -1.59
C GLY A 122 -18.34 5.31 -2.02
N GLU A 123 -19.47 5.89 -2.36
CA GLU A 123 -20.62 5.14 -2.90
C GLU A 123 -20.22 4.43 -4.20
N GLY A 124 -20.35 3.09 -4.23
CA GLY A 124 -19.95 2.26 -5.37
C GLY A 124 -18.43 2.09 -5.55
N MET A 125 -17.59 2.61 -4.63
CA MET A 125 -16.13 2.49 -4.67
C MET A 125 -15.61 1.44 -3.67
N THR A 126 -16.20 0.27 -3.67
CA THR A 126 -15.72 -0.90 -2.90
C THR A 126 -15.26 -1.97 -3.87
N VAL A 127 -14.10 -2.58 -3.60
CA VAL A 127 -13.62 -3.72 -4.42
C VAL A 127 -14.42 -4.96 -4.10
N TYR A 128 -14.74 -5.16 -2.83
CA TYR A 128 -15.50 -6.31 -2.36
C TYR A 128 -16.41 -5.92 -1.19
N ASP A 129 -17.70 -6.09 -1.38
CA ASP A 129 -18.70 -5.90 -0.33
C ASP A 129 -19.06 -7.25 0.29
N SER A 130 -18.95 -7.34 1.62
CA SER A 130 -19.26 -8.54 2.38
C SER A 130 -19.91 -8.16 3.72
N PRO A 131 -20.93 -8.91 4.17
CA PRO A 131 -21.57 -8.67 5.47
C PRO A 131 -20.61 -8.88 6.65
N VAL A 132 -19.46 -9.53 6.43
CA VAL A 132 -18.43 -9.80 7.46
C VAL A 132 -17.16 -8.95 7.27
N SER A 133 -17.21 -7.89 6.47
CA SER A 133 -16.04 -7.04 6.14
C SER A 133 -15.31 -6.54 7.38
N LEU A 134 -16.04 -6.15 8.44
CA LEU A 134 -15.44 -5.66 9.68
C LEU A 134 -14.62 -6.74 10.40
N ILE A 135 -15.10 -7.98 10.41
CA ILE A 135 -14.37 -9.10 11.03
C ILE A 135 -13.10 -9.40 10.23
N LEU A 136 -13.19 -9.38 8.90
CA LEU A 136 -12.03 -9.58 8.01
C LEU A 136 -11.00 -8.47 8.17
N TYR A 137 -11.45 -7.22 8.36
CA TYR A 137 -10.57 -6.10 8.67
C TYR A 137 -9.75 -6.35 9.96
N PHE A 138 -10.39 -6.73 11.06
CA PHE A 138 -9.69 -7.02 12.31
C PHE A 138 -8.80 -8.27 12.21
N ALA A 139 -9.21 -9.29 11.47
CA ALA A 139 -8.37 -10.47 11.23
C ALA A 139 -7.09 -10.08 10.46
N ALA A 140 -7.19 -9.25 9.43
CA ALA A 140 -6.05 -8.78 8.65
C ALA A 140 -5.10 -7.90 9.48
N THR A 141 -5.63 -7.01 10.34
CA THR A 141 -4.79 -6.22 11.27
C THR A 141 -4.04 -7.11 12.27
N GLY A 142 -4.67 -8.17 12.78
CA GLY A 142 -3.99 -9.17 13.61
C GLY A 142 -2.83 -9.87 12.89
N LEU A 143 -2.98 -10.17 11.60
CA LEU A 143 -1.90 -10.74 10.80
C LEU A 143 -0.71 -9.80 10.64
N THR A 144 -0.92 -8.50 10.49
CA THR A 144 0.19 -7.52 10.40
C THR A 144 1.05 -7.53 11.65
N THR A 145 0.44 -7.65 12.83
CA THR A 145 1.14 -7.75 14.12
C THR A 145 2.07 -8.97 14.18
N LEU A 146 1.58 -10.14 13.73
CA LEU A 146 2.40 -11.35 13.65
C LEU A 146 3.57 -11.21 12.68
N ILE A 147 3.36 -10.57 11.55
CA ILE A 147 4.40 -10.32 10.54
C ILE A 147 5.46 -9.36 11.09
N LEU A 148 5.09 -8.35 11.87
CA LEU A 148 6.04 -7.46 12.54
C LEU A 148 6.92 -8.20 13.55
N LEU A 149 6.36 -9.13 14.34
CA LEU A 149 7.15 -10.02 15.20
C LEU A 149 8.13 -10.88 14.41
N LEU A 150 7.65 -11.46 13.31
CA LEU A 150 8.47 -12.28 12.43
C LEU A 150 9.62 -11.47 11.81
N SER A 151 9.39 -10.20 11.49
CA SER A 151 10.41 -9.25 11.00
C SER A 151 11.53 -9.07 12.02
N GLY A 152 11.17 -8.87 13.29
CA GLY A 152 12.14 -8.75 14.39
C GLY A 152 12.98 -10.02 14.56
N TRP A 153 12.36 -11.18 14.43
CA TRP A 153 13.05 -12.48 14.52
C TRP A 153 13.99 -12.71 13.33
N ALA A 154 13.53 -12.48 12.11
CA ALA A 154 14.28 -12.77 10.88
C ALA A 154 15.65 -12.07 10.82
N ALA A 155 15.78 -10.90 11.44
CA ALA A 155 17.03 -10.15 11.50
C ALA A 155 18.09 -10.75 12.45
N ASN A 156 17.74 -11.77 13.26
CA ASN A 156 18.60 -12.44 14.24
C ASN A 156 19.43 -11.47 15.10
N ASN A 157 18.80 -10.38 15.51
CA ASN A 157 19.42 -9.37 16.37
C ASN A 157 18.49 -9.08 17.56
N LYS A 158 19.04 -9.13 18.79
CA LYS A 158 18.28 -8.88 20.01
C LYS A 158 17.56 -7.52 20.03
N TYR A 159 18.16 -6.49 19.46
CA TYR A 159 17.54 -5.15 19.40
C TYR A 159 16.37 -5.10 18.42
N ASN A 160 16.49 -5.80 17.28
CA ASN A 160 15.40 -5.91 16.31
C ASN A 160 14.24 -6.73 16.87
N LEU A 161 14.53 -7.81 17.62
CA LEU A 161 13.51 -8.61 18.26
C LEU A 161 12.73 -7.79 19.31
N ILE A 162 13.44 -7.05 20.17
CA ILE A 162 12.81 -6.17 21.17
C ILE A 162 11.99 -5.07 20.46
N GLY A 163 12.50 -4.48 19.38
CA GLY A 163 11.77 -3.51 18.56
C GLY A 163 10.50 -4.09 17.94
N GLY A 164 10.57 -5.29 17.39
CA GLY A 164 9.41 -6.02 16.85
C GLY A 164 8.37 -6.34 17.92
N MET A 165 8.80 -6.83 19.08
CA MET A 165 7.90 -7.08 20.21
C MET A 165 7.23 -5.80 20.73
N ARG A 166 7.98 -4.69 20.80
CA ARG A 166 7.42 -3.40 21.17
C ARG A 166 6.37 -2.91 20.18
N ALA A 167 6.67 -2.98 18.87
CA ALA A 167 5.74 -2.60 17.82
C ALA A 167 4.46 -3.46 17.80
N ALA A 168 4.60 -4.76 18.13
CA ALA A 168 3.47 -5.68 18.22
C ALA A 168 2.60 -5.44 19.47
N ALA A 169 3.19 -4.93 20.57
CA ALA A 169 2.48 -4.66 21.82
C ALA A 169 1.76 -3.29 21.82
N GLN A 170 2.18 -2.35 21.00
CA GLN A 170 1.55 -1.02 20.83
C GLN A 170 0.37 -1.07 19.87
#